data_62b085f3bda6b88986250a11f9727aaa
#
_entry.id   62b085f3bda6b88986250a11f9727aaa
#
_cell.length_a   1.000
_cell.length_b   1.000
_cell.length_c   1.000
_cell.angle_alpha   90.00
_cell.angle_beta   90.00
_cell.angle_gamma   90.00
#
_symmetry.space_group_name_H-M   'P 1'
#
loop_
_entity.id
_entity.type
_entity.pdbx_description
1 polymer ?
#
loop_
_entity_poly.entity_id
_entity_poly.type
_entity_poly.pdbx_seq_one_letter_code
_entity_poly.pdbx_strand_id
1 'polypeptide(L)'
;LIAAFDTTEKVDAAFAELKIYWDELLSVYSVKSPEEKLDRMVNIWNQYQCMVTFNMSRSASFFESGIGRGMGFRDSNQDLVGFVHQIPERARERIIDIASTQFPDGGCYHQYQPLTKRGNNDIGGGFNDDPMWLIFGTVAYIKETGDFTILDEPVPFDNEPGSEVSLMEHLRISFDHVVNNLGPHMLPLIGRADWNDCLNLNCFSWDPNESFQTTENKTEGSKAESLMIAGLFVV
;
A
#
# COMPACT_ATOMS: atom_id res chain seq x y z
N LEU A 1 16.27 13.86 -24.20
CA LEU A 1 15.95 12.45 -24.44
C LEU A 1 16.56 11.95 -25.74
N ILE A 2 16.34 12.62 -26.91
CA ILE A 2 16.87 12.18 -28.22
C ILE A 2 18.41 12.04 -28.16
N ALA A 3 19.12 13.04 -27.66
CA ALA A 3 20.59 13.03 -27.57
C ALA A 3 21.17 11.92 -26.66
N ALA A 4 20.36 11.29 -25.83
CA ALA A 4 20.76 10.15 -25.00
C ALA A 4 20.79 8.83 -25.78
N PHE A 5 20.11 8.76 -26.94
CA PHE A 5 19.93 7.54 -27.74
C PHE A 5 20.14 7.77 -29.25
N ASP A 6 20.96 8.76 -29.61
CA ASP A 6 21.15 9.19 -31.01
C ASP A 6 22.24 8.41 -31.77
N THR A 7 22.92 7.47 -31.08
CA THR A 7 23.89 6.57 -31.72
C THR A 7 23.69 5.12 -31.24
N THR A 8 24.14 4.16 -32.06
CA THR A 8 24.05 2.73 -31.75
C THR A 8 24.79 2.40 -30.44
N GLU A 9 25.95 2.99 -30.22
CA GLU A 9 26.76 2.75 -29.02
C GLU A 9 26.02 3.20 -27.76
N LYS A 10 25.28 4.32 -27.78
CA LYS A 10 24.47 4.78 -26.66
C LYS A 10 23.29 3.87 -26.39
N VAL A 11 22.66 3.36 -27.43
CA VAL A 11 21.56 2.39 -27.31
C VAL A 11 22.07 1.08 -26.74
N ASP A 12 23.20 0.55 -27.23
CA ASP A 12 23.81 -0.67 -26.71
C ASP A 12 24.23 -0.53 -25.26
N ALA A 13 24.79 0.63 -24.88
CA ALA A 13 25.11 0.94 -23.48
C ALA A 13 23.87 0.94 -22.59
N ALA A 14 22.78 1.55 -23.03
CA ALA A 14 21.52 1.55 -22.27
C ALA A 14 20.91 0.15 -22.09
N PHE A 15 21.01 -0.72 -23.10
CA PHE A 15 20.62 -2.13 -22.94
C PHE A 15 21.54 -2.88 -21.98
N ALA A 16 22.82 -2.60 -21.99
CA ALA A 16 23.77 -3.20 -21.03
C ALA A 16 23.45 -2.76 -19.59
N GLU A 17 23.19 -1.47 -19.35
CA GLU A 17 22.78 -0.95 -18.06
C GLU A 17 21.46 -1.58 -17.58
N LEU A 18 20.48 -1.68 -18.47
CA LEU A 18 19.19 -2.32 -18.14
C LEU A 18 19.40 -3.79 -17.77
N LYS A 19 20.28 -4.50 -18.46
CA LYS A 19 20.60 -5.89 -18.12
C LYS A 19 21.24 -5.98 -16.73
N ILE A 20 22.20 -5.13 -16.41
CA ILE A 20 22.86 -5.09 -15.10
C ILE A 20 21.80 -4.85 -14.00
N TYR A 21 20.94 -3.86 -14.18
CA TYR A 21 19.86 -3.56 -13.23
C TYR A 21 18.99 -4.80 -12.93
N TRP A 22 18.56 -5.52 -13.95
CA TRP A 22 17.75 -6.73 -13.75
C TRP A 22 18.54 -7.88 -13.15
N ASP A 23 19.79 -8.08 -13.56
CA ASP A 23 20.65 -9.13 -13.02
C ASP A 23 20.87 -8.89 -11.50
N GLU A 24 21.13 -7.66 -11.08
CA GLU A 24 21.31 -7.28 -9.68
C GLU A 24 20.01 -7.50 -8.88
N LEU A 25 18.88 -6.98 -9.36
CA LEU A 25 17.58 -7.12 -8.71
C LEU A 25 17.19 -8.59 -8.53
N LEU A 26 17.31 -9.39 -9.58
CA LEU A 26 16.91 -10.79 -9.56
C LEU A 26 17.90 -11.70 -8.81
N SER A 27 19.12 -11.25 -8.54
CA SER A 27 20.12 -12.01 -7.81
C SER A 27 19.92 -12.05 -6.30
N VAL A 28 19.09 -11.14 -5.76
CA VAL A 28 18.83 -11.03 -4.31
C VAL A 28 18.16 -12.30 -3.76
N TYR A 29 17.32 -12.93 -4.57
CA TYR A 29 16.66 -14.16 -4.23
C TYR A 29 16.72 -15.15 -5.38
N SER A 30 17.27 -16.33 -5.14
CA SER A 30 17.36 -17.37 -6.18
C SER A 30 17.13 -18.78 -5.62
N VAL A 31 16.48 -19.60 -6.41
CA VAL A 31 16.22 -21.02 -6.12
C VAL A 31 16.84 -21.87 -7.23
N LYS A 32 17.39 -23.01 -6.86
CA LYS A 32 17.83 -24.04 -7.78
C LYS A 32 17.21 -25.37 -7.40
N SER A 33 16.38 -25.90 -8.28
CA SER A 33 15.68 -27.16 -8.10
C SER A 33 15.92 -28.12 -9.28
N PRO A 34 15.45 -29.38 -9.23
CA PRO A 34 15.45 -30.28 -10.38
C PRO A 34 14.45 -29.88 -11.48
N GLU A 35 13.55 -28.91 -11.22
CA GLU A 35 12.51 -28.46 -12.16
C GLU A 35 12.80 -27.06 -12.69
N GLU A 36 13.35 -26.98 -13.91
CA GLU A 36 13.75 -25.72 -14.54
C GLU A 36 12.61 -24.71 -14.70
N LYS A 37 11.36 -25.16 -14.86
CA LYS A 37 10.20 -24.26 -15.00
C LYS A 37 9.88 -23.59 -13.68
N LEU A 38 10.03 -24.32 -12.57
CA LEU A 38 9.88 -23.77 -11.24
C LEU A 38 10.95 -22.69 -10.98
N ASP A 39 12.21 -23.02 -11.30
CA ASP A 39 13.34 -22.09 -11.15
C ASP A 39 13.09 -20.80 -11.94
N ARG A 40 12.64 -20.93 -13.20
CA ARG A 40 12.30 -19.77 -14.03
C ARG A 40 11.16 -18.94 -13.46
N MET A 41 10.10 -19.57 -12.96
CA MET A 41 8.99 -18.87 -12.33
C MET A 41 9.45 -18.09 -11.13
N VAL A 42 10.20 -18.72 -10.22
CA VAL A 42 10.63 -18.10 -8.95
C VAL A 42 11.70 -17.04 -9.20
N ASN A 43 12.73 -17.36 -9.99
CA ASN A 43 13.91 -16.49 -10.13
C ASN A 43 13.69 -15.29 -11.07
N ILE A 44 12.66 -15.34 -11.93
CA ILE A 44 12.43 -14.28 -12.92
C ILE A 44 11.00 -13.75 -12.82
N TRP A 45 10.00 -14.57 -13.12
CA TRP A 45 8.65 -14.09 -13.37
C TRP A 45 7.95 -13.58 -12.11
N ASN A 46 8.07 -14.27 -10.97
CA ASN A 46 7.47 -13.80 -9.72
C ASN A 46 8.09 -12.50 -9.27
N GLN A 47 9.42 -12.38 -9.33
CA GLN A 47 10.13 -11.17 -8.94
C GLN A 47 9.81 -9.99 -9.88
N TYR A 48 9.77 -10.25 -11.18
CA TYR A 48 9.32 -9.28 -12.17
C TYR A 48 7.90 -8.80 -11.90
N GLN A 49 6.98 -9.72 -11.62
CA GLN A 49 5.59 -9.39 -11.29
C GLN A 49 5.50 -8.55 -10.02
N CYS A 50 6.23 -8.91 -8.96
CA CYS A 50 6.29 -8.12 -7.73
C CYS A 50 6.79 -6.70 -7.99
N MET A 51 7.86 -6.54 -8.80
CA MET A 51 8.38 -5.23 -9.18
C MET A 51 7.36 -4.39 -9.95
N VAL A 52 6.67 -4.98 -10.91
CA VAL A 52 5.62 -4.29 -11.67
C VAL A 52 4.48 -3.89 -10.74
N THR A 53 4.01 -4.79 -9.90
CA THR A 53 2.93 -4.52 -8.95
C THR A 53 3.31 -3.42 -7.96
N PHE A 54 4.51 -3.48 -7.39
CA PHE A 54 5.03 -2.44 -6.51
C PHE A 54 5.08 -1.06 -7.19
N ASN A 55 5.54 -0.99 -8.45
CA ASN A 55 5.63 0.27 -9.18
C ASN A 55 4.25 0.84 -9.51
N MET A 56 3.31 -0.01 -9.85
CA MET A 56 2.00 0.40 -10.33
C MET A 56 0.96 0.50 -9.21
N SER A 57 1.11 -0.26 -8.12
CA SER A 57 0.19 -0.33 -6.98
C SER A 57 -1.28 -0.29 -7.40
N ARG A 58 -1.60 -1.04 -8.45
CA ARG A 58 -2.96 -1.17 -9.05
C ARG A 58 -3.50 0.11 -9.69
N SER A 59 -2.69 1.14 -9.82
CA SER A 59 -2.95 2.28 -10.69
C SER A 59 -2.42 2.01 -12.10
N ALA A 60 -2.75 0.83 -12.60
CA ALA A 60 -1.93 0.19 -13.61
C ALA A 60 -2.12 0.75 -15.01
N SER A 61 -3.30 1.18 -15.38
CA SER A 61 -3.48 1.63 -16.74
C SER A 61 -4.61 2.64 -16.91
N PHE A 62 -4.43 3.48 -17.90
CA PHE A 62 -5.45 4.39 -18.38
C PHE A 62 -6.75 3.64 -18.78
N PHE A 63 -6.63 2.46 -19.37
CA PHE A 63 -7.77 1.68 -19.82
C PHE A 63 -8.54 1.03 -18.67
N GLU A 64 -7.85 0.63 -17.61
CA GLU A 64 -8.49 -0.01 -16.47
C GLU A 64 -9.09 1.03 -15.52
N SER A 65 -8.32 2.05 -15.17
CA SER A 65 -8.60 2.92 -14.04
C SER A 65 -8.84 4.38 -14.41
N GLY A 66 -8.54 4.77 -15.67
CA GLY A 66 -8.53 6.18 -16.07
C GLY A 66 -7.36 6.95 -15.44
N ILE A 67 -7.30 8.24 -15.73
CA ILE A 67 -6.22 9.13 -15.28
C ILE A 67 -6.41 9.65 -13.86
N GLY A 68 -7.61 9.54 -13.29
CA GLY A 68 -7.96 10.09 -11.98
C GLY A 68 -7.66 9.14 -10.83
N ARG A 69 -7.43 7.84 -11.10
CA ARG A 69 -7.20 6.87 -10.04
C ARG A 69 -5.78 6.94 -9.50
N GLY A 70 -5.67 6.96 -8.17
CA GLY A 70 -4.40 6.94 -7.46
C GLY A 70 -3.90 5.53 -7.16
N MET A 71 -2.77 5.46 -6.46
CA MET A 71 -2.24 4.24 -5.86
C MET A 71 -3.00 3.97 -4.56
N GLY A 72 -3.43 2.72 -4.33
CA GLY A 72 -4.14 2.34 -3.12
C GLY A 72 -3.24 2.40 -1.88
N PHE A 73 -3.77 2.89 -0.78
CA PHE A 73 -3.06 2.94 0.50
C PHE A 73 -2.71 1.53 1.00
N ARG A 74 -3.70 0.66 1.17
CA ARG A 74 -3.49 -0.73 1.57
C ARG A 74 -2.77 -1.54 0.49
N ASP A 75 -3.11 -1.32 -0.79
CA ASP A 75 -2.48 -2.01 -1.91
C ASP A 75 -0.97 -1.78 -1.93
N SER A 76 -0.53 -0.54 -1.74
CA SER A 76 0.89 -0.19 -1.69
C SER A 76 1.62 -0.86 -0.53
N ASN A 77 0.98 -0.99 0.64
CA ASN A 77 1.54 -1.71 1.77
C ASN A 77 1.62 -3.21 1.53
N GLN A 78 0.58 -3.82 0.93
CA GLN A 78 0.58 -5.25 0.57
C GLN A 78 1.68 -5.57 -0.44
N ASP A 79 1.80 -4.75 -1.47
CA ASP A 79 2.81 -4.93 -2.53
C ASP A 79 4.23 -4.79 -1.96
N LEU A 80 4.41 -3.86 -1.01
CA LEU A 80 5.66 -3.68 -0.28
C LEU A 80 6.04 -4.94 0.52
N VAL A 81 5.09 -5.52 1.27
CA VAL A 81 5.33 -6.73 2.08
C VAL A 81 5.90 -7.88 1.23
N GLY A 82 5.40 -8.04 0.03
CA GLY A 82 5.86 -9.09 -0.88
C GLY A 82 7.23 -8.83 -1.53
N PHE A 83 7.77 -7.62 -1.42
CA PHE A 83 8.91 -7.21 -2.24
C PHE A 83 10.03 -6.46 -1.50
N VAL A 84 9.87 -6.22 -0.21
CA VAL A 84 10.78 -5.42 0.62
C VAL A 84 12.25 -5.90 0.56
N HIS A 85 12.45 -7.21 0.54
CA HIS A 85 13.78 -7.83 0.51
C HIS A 85 14.60 -7.48 -0.74
N GLN A 86 13.95 -7.14 -1.85
CA GLN A 86 14.62 -6.79 -3.10
C GLN A 86 14.89 -5.29 -3.26
N ILE A 87 14.09 -4.45 -2.60
CA ILE A 87 14.12 -2.99 -2.78
C ILE A 87 13.98 -2.22 -1.46
N PRO A 88 14.77 -2.54 -0.42
CA PRO A 88 14.57 -2.00 0.93
C PRO A 88 14.56 -0.47 0.97
N GLU A 89 15.41 0.21 0.22
CA GLU A 89 15.46 1.67 0.18
C GLU A 89 14.15 2.26 -0.38
N ARG A 90 13.65 1.70 -1.47
CA ARG A 90 12.38 2.13 -2.09
C ARG A 90 11.18 1.75 -1.24
N ALA A 91 11.27 0.65 -0.49
CA ALA A 91 10.26 0.26 0.47
C ALA A 91 10.15 1.29 1.59
N ARG A 92 11.30 1.75 2.12
CA ARG A 92 11.37 2.82 3.12
C ARG A 92 10.73 4.11 2.61
N GLU A 93 11.09 4.57 1.42
CA GLU A 93 10.49 5.74 0.78
C GLU A 93 8.97 5.60 0.64
N ARG A 94 8.50 4.42 0.22
CA ARG A 94 7.08 4.15 0.04
C ARG A 94 6.30 4.20 1.36
N ILE A 95 6.86 3.70 2.45
CA ILE A 95 6.24 3.77 3.78
C ILE A 95 6.06 5.23 4.19
N ILE A 96 7.07 6.07 3.99
CA ILE A 96 7.01 7.50 4.31
C ILE A 96 5.98 8.23 3.42
N ASP A 97 5.98 7.95 2.11
CA ASP A 97 4.98 8.50 1.17
C ASP A 97 3.55 8.18 1.62
N ILE A 98 3.28 6.92 1.98
CA ILE A 98 1.96 6.47 2.42
C ILE A 98 1.58 7.14 3.75
N ALA A 99 2.48 7.10 4.74
CA ALA A 99 2.24 7.69 6.05
C ALA A 99 1.94 9.20 5.97
N SER A 100 2.59 9.90 5.04
CA SER A 100 2.35 11.33 4.80
C SER A 100 0.93 11.67 4.34
N THR A 101 0.14 10.68 3.93
CA THR A 101 -1.26 10.87 3.52
C THR A 101 -2.26 10.54 4.62
N GLN A 102 -1.79 10.15 5.81
CA GLN A 102 -2.64 9.87 6.96
C GLN A 102 -3.17 11.16 7.59
N PHE A 103 -4.36 11.08 8.16
CA PHE A 103 -4.96 12.18 8.92
C PHE A 103 -4.53 12.18 10.40
N PRO A 104 -4.64 13.33 11.10
CA PRO A 104 -4.30 13.39 12.52
C PRO A 104 -5.15 12.50 13.44
N ASP A 105 -6.33 12.07 13.00
CA ASP A 105 -7.21 11.15 13.75
C ASP A 105 -6.89 9.66 13.49
N GLY A 106 -5.88 9.39 12.67
CA GLY A 106 -5.44 8.04 12.31
C GLY A 106 -6.13 7.43 11.09
N GLY A 107 -7.18 8.05 10.59
CA GLY A 107 -7.75 7.71 9.28
C GLY A 107 -6.80 8.08 8.15
N CYS A 108 -7.14 7.67 6.94
CA CYS A 108 -6.32 8.00 5.78
C CYS A 108 -7.14 8.07 4.49
N TYR A 109 -6.55 8.63 3.45
CA TYR A 109 -7.09 8.47 2.11
C TYR A 109 -6.96 7.02 1.67
N HIS A 110 -7.99 6.52 1.00
CA HIS A 110 -7.91 5.19 0.38
C HIS A 110 -6.93 5.13 -0.78
N GLN A 111 -6.62 6.26 -1.39
CA GLN A 111 -5.67 6.39 -2.50
C GLN A 111 -4.85 7.68 -2.42
N TYR A 112 -3.66 7.66 -3.03
CA TYR A 112 -2.82 8.84 -3.22
C TYR A 112 -2.28 8.91 -4.66
N GLN A 113 -1.91 10.09 -5.10
CA GLN A 113 -1.40 10.32 -6.45
C GLN A 113 0.11 10.04 -6.51
N PRO A 114 0.57 9.17 -7.41
CA PRO A 114 1.97 8.73 -7.44
C PRO A 114 2.97 9.84 -7.76
N LEU A 115 2.57 10.84 -8.56
CA LEU A 115 3.45 11.94 -8.97
C LEU A 115 3.56 13.04 -7.91
N THR A 116 2.47 13.37 -7.25
CA THR A 116 2.42 14.45 -6.26
C THR A 116 2.61 13.95 -4.84
N LYS A 117 2.47 12.64 -4.61
CA LYS A 117 2.49 11.99 -3.29
C LYS A 117 1.38 12.47 -2.36
N ARG A 118 0.34 13.11 -2.89
CA ARG A 118 -0.79 13.63 -2.13
C ARG A 118 -1.97 12.68 -2.15
N GLY A 119 -2.72 12.69 -1.06
CA GLY A 119 -3.96 11.94 -0.95
C GLY A 119 -4.96 12.28 -2.06
N ASN A 120 -5.72 11.30 -2.49
CA ASN A 120 -6.75 11.44 -3.52
C ASN A 120 -8.14 11.28 -2.90
N ASN A 121 -8.90 12.35 -2.89
CA ASN A 121 -10.23 12.39 -2.29
C ASN A 121 -11.36 11.89 -3.21
N ASP A 122 -11.07 11.51 -4.44
CA ASP A 122 -12.10 11.07 -5.41
C ASP A 122 -12.86 9.83 -4.92
N ILE A 123 -12.16 8.90 -4.26
CA ILE A 123 -12.77 7.74 -3.61
C ILE A 123 -13.07 8.01 -2.14
N GLY A 124 -12.39 8.99 -1.54
CA GLY A 124 -12.52 9.36 -0.15
C GLY A 124 -11.69 8.49 0.80
N GLY A 125 -12.04 8.51 2.06
CA GLY A 125 -11.44 7.73 3.13
C GLY A 125 -12.47 6.88 3.87
N GLY A 126 -12.14 6.50 5.12
CA GLY A 126 -13.06 5.77 6.00
C GLY A 126 -13.06 4.25 5.80
N PHE A 127 -12.06 3.71 5.12
CA PHE A 127 -11.77 2.29 5.05
C PHE A 127 -10.92 1.93 6.27
N ASN A 128 -11.53 1.32 7.28
CA ASN A 128 -10.87 1.17 8.58
C ASN A 128 -9.77 0.10 8.63
N ASP A 129 -9.59 -0.67 7.57
CA ASP A 129 -8.43 -1.53 7.42
C ASP A 129 -7.18 -0.77 6.95
N ASP A 130 -7.33 0.31 6.20
CA ASP A 130 -6.21 1.06 5.61
C ASP A 130 -5.13 1.44 6.65
N PRO A 131 -5.44 2.05 7.80
CA PRO A 131 -4.42 2.40 8.80
C PRO A 131 -3.63 1.21 9.33
N MET A 132 -4.25 0.03 9.44
CA MET A 132 -3.60 -1.17 9.93
C MET A 132 -2.54 -1.71 8.97
N TRP A 133 -2.74 -1.49 7.67
CA TRP A 133 -1.76 -1.89 6.66
C TRP A 133 -0.45 -1.11 6.75
N LEU A 134 -0.49 0.15 7.22
CA LEU A 134 0.73 0.93 7.46
C LEU A 134 1.59 0.28 8.56
N ILE A 135 0.96 -0.20 9.64
CA ILE A 135 1.65 -0.95 10.70
C ILE A 135 2.26 -2.22 10.11
N PHE A 136 1.47 -2.98 9.37
CA PHE A 136 1.90 -4.26 8.80
C PHE A 136 3.07 -4.10 7.82
N GLY A 137 3.00 -3.11 6.92
CA GLY A 137 4.08 -2.79 5.98
C GLY A 137 5.35 -2.34 6.67
N THR A 138 5.25 -1.48 7.69
CA THR A 138 6.41 -1.01 8.47
C THR A 138 7.06 -2.16 9.25
N VAL A 139 6.27 -3.03 9.86
CA VAL A 139 6.78 -4.21 10.58
C VAL A 139 7.48 -5.16 9.63
N ALA A 140 6.94 -5.40 8.43
CA ALA A 140 7.58 -6.23 7.41
C ALA A 140 8.94 -5.64 6.99
N TYR A 141 9.01 -4.33 6.78
CA TYR A 141 10.25 -3.62 6.48
C TYR A 141 11.30 -3.80 7.59
N ILE A 142 10.93 -3.57 8.85
CA ILE A 142 11.84 -3.70 9.99
C ILE A 142 12.32 -5.15 10.16
N LYS A 143 11.42 -6.12 9.99
CA LYS A 143 11.78 -7.56 10.07
C LYS A 143 12.82 -7.96 9.02
N GLU A 144 12.72 -7.40 7.83
CA GLU A 144 13.62 -7.72 6.72
C GLU A 144 14.96 -6.98 6.84
N THR A 145 14.94 -5.71 7.21
CA THR A 145 16.11 -4.84 7.15
C THR A 145 16.85 -4.67 8.48
N GLY A 146 16.15 -4.82 9.61
CA GLY A 146 16.63 -4.44 10.94
C GLY A 146 16.73 -2.92 11.13
N ASP A 147 16.22 -2.11 10.20
CA ASP A 147 16.28 -0.65 10.28
C ASP A 147 15.15 -0.09 11.15
N PHE A 148 15.44 0.08 12.44
CA PHE A 148 14.53 0.75 13.37
C PHE A 148 14.54 2.27 13.25
N THR A 149 15.51 2.86 12.54
CA THR A 149 15.60 4.33 12.43
C THR A 149 14.42 4.93 11.66
N ILE A 150 13.74 4.14 10.85
CA ILE A 150 12.52 4.55 10.16
C ILE A 150 11.44 5.05 11.13
N LEU A 151 11.40 4.52 12.35
CA LEU A 151 10.40 4.89 13.35
C LEU A 151 10.55 6.32 13.84
N ASP A 152 11.74 6.89 13.75
CA ASP A 152 12.06 8.25 14.18
C ASP A 152 11.90 9.28 13.04
N GLU A 153 11.62 8.84 11.81
CA GLU A 153 11.44 9.75 10.67
C GLU A 153 10.29 10.72 10.90
N PRO A 154 10.55 12.02 10.70
CA PRO A 154 9.50 13.02 10.77
C PRO A 154 8.60 12.94 9.53
N VAL A 155 7.33 12.68 9.74
CA VAL A 155 6.33 12.51 8.67
C VAL A 155 5.16 13.46 8.93
N PRO A 156 4.74 14.26 7.93
CA PRO A 156 3.60 15.16 8.10
C PRO A 156 2.26 14.39 8.02
N PHE A 157 1.22 14.93 8.63
CA PHE A 157 -0.16 14.52 8.38
C PHE A 157 -0.71 15.24 7.15
N ASP A 158 -1.44 14.51 6.29
CA ASP A 158 -2.09 15.03 5.08
C ASP A 158 -1.16 15.89 4.18
N ASN A 159 0.12 15.52 4.16
CA ASN A 159 1.18 16.27 3.47
C ASN A 159 1.28 17.76 3.87
N GLU A 160 0.81 18.17 5.07
CA GLU A 160 0.83 19.53 5.54
C GLU A 160 2.15 19.85 6.26
N PRO A 161 2.98 20.77 5.70
CA PRO A 161 4.23 21.17 6.34
C PRO A 161 4.01 21.76 7.74
N GLY A 162 4.82 21.33 8.71
CA GLY A 162 4.74 21.79 10.10
C GLY A 162 3.86 20.88 10.99
N SER A 163 3.29 19.81 10.43
CA SER A 163 2.52 18.81 11.19
C SER A 163 3.32 17.55 11.48
N GLU A 164 4.63 17.54 11.20
CA GLU A 164 5.47 16.36 11.29
C GLU A 164 5.53 15.79 12.72
N VAL A 165 5.29 14.52 12.81
CA VAL A 165 5.57 13.68 13.99
C VAL A 165 6.40 12.47 13.56
N SER A 166 6.90 11.68 14.51
CA SER A 166 7.64 10.46 14.16
C SER A 166 6.73 9.45 13.48
N LEU A 167 7.29 8.61 12.59
CA LEU A 167 6.53 7.49 12.01
C LEU A 167 5.93 6.59 13.12
N MET A 168 6.65 6.39 14.23
CA MET A 168 6.12 5.64 15.37
C MET A 168 4.80 6.21 15.89
N GLU A 169 4.66 7.54 15.91
CA GLU A 169 3.42 8.19 16.30
C GLU A 169 2.30 7.94 15.28
N HIS A 170 2.60 7.96 13.97
CA HIS A 170 1.65 7.56 12.93
C HIS A 170 1.12 6.13 13.15
N LEU A 171 2.02 5.19 13.48
CA LEU A 171 1.61 3.81 13.77
C LEU A 171 0.73 3.71 15.02
N ARG A 172 1.09 4.46 16.09
CA ARG A 172 0.31 4.50 17.31
C ARG A 172 -1.10 5.06 17.06
N ILE A 173 -1.20 6.14 16.32
CA ILE A 173 -2.49 6.77 15.98
C ILE A 173 -3.31 5.84 15.07
N SER A 174 -2.68 5.10 14.14
CA SER A 174 -3.36 4.07 13.34
C SER A 174 -4.01 3.00 14.22
N PHE A 175 -3.28 2.53 15.23
CA PHE A 175 -3.77 1.56 16.19
C PHE A 175 -4.92 2.13 17.03
N ASP A 176 -4.73 3.32 17.57
CA ASP A 176 -5.74 4.02 18.39
C ASP A 176 -7.02 4.29 17.59
N HIS A 177 -6.90 4.61 16.30
CA HIS A 177 -8.06 4.81 15.42
C HIS A 177 -8.97 3.57 15.42
N VAL A 178 -8.40 2.39 15.29
CA VAL A 178 -9.17 1.12 15.31
C VAL A 178 -9.75 0.84 16.69
N VAL A 179 -8.96 0.99 17.76
CA VAL A 179 -9.40 0.74 19.16
C VAL A 179 -10.53 1.68 19.59
N ASN A 180 -10.51 2.91 19.10
CA ASN A 180 -11.52 3.90 19.42
C ASN A 180 -12.79 3.79 18.57
N ASN A 181 -12.78 2.93 17.54
CA ASN A 181 -13.89 2.71 16.62
C ASN A 181 -14.37 1.25 16.68
N LEU A 182 -14.89 0.86 17.85
CA LEU A 182 -15.44 -0.48 18.07
C LEU A 182 -16.97 -0.47 17.96
N GLY A 183 -17.49 -1.56 17.42
CA GLY A 183 -18.92 -1.80 17.29
C GLY A 183 -19.55 -2.44 18.54
N PRO A 184 -20.82 -2.84 18.44
CA PRO A 184 -21.59 -3.33 19.59
C PRO A 184 -21.07 -4.62 20.22
N HIS A 185 -20.27 -5.41 19.52
CA HIS A 185 -19.63 -6.63 20.04
C HIS A 185 -18.15 -6.43 20.42
N MET A 186 -17.69 -5.17 20.50
CA MET A 186 -16.31 -4.81 20.78
C MET A 186 -15.32 -5.28 19.72
N LEU A 187 -15.79 -5.44 18.49
CA LEU A 187 -14.96 -5.68 17.31
C LEU A 187 -14.76 -4.37 16.53
N PRO A 188 -13.68 -4.23 15.77
CA PRO A 188 -13.46 -3.04 14.95
C PRO A 188 -14.61 -2.79 13.98
N LEU A 189 -15.06 -1.53 13.91
CA LEU A 189 -16.00 -1.12 12.88
C LEU A 189 -15.35 -1.25 11.50
N ILE A 190 -16.15 -1.68 10.52
CA ILE A 190 -15.68 -1.81 9.15
C ILE A 190 -15.44 -0.45 8.48
N GLY A 191 -16.05 0.61 9.01
CA GLY A 191 -16.08 1.91 8.36
C GLY A 191 -16.88 1.85 7.06
N ARG A 192 -16.37 2.44 6.02
CA ARG A 192 -16.97 2.42 4.70
C ARG A 192 -16.88 1.06 4.04
N ALA A 193 -15.74 0.42 4.14
CA ALA A 193 -15.47 -0.96 3.73
C ALA A 193 -14.15 -1.43 4.35
N ASP A 194 -13.80 -2.70 4.17
CA ASP A 194 -12.49 -3.26 4.44
C ASP A 194 -11.91 -3.91 3.17
N TRP A 195 -10.89 -4.72 3.32
CA TRP A 195 -10.23 -5.43 2.21
C TRP A 195 -11.20 -6.23 1.31
N ASN A 196 -12.34 -6.63 1.83
CA ASN A 196 -13.34 -7.36 1.07
C ASN A 196 -14.19 -6.49 0.12
N ASP A 197 -14.08 -5.17 0.21
CA ASP A 197 -14.74 -4.19 -0.68
C ASP A 197 -16.19 -4.55 -1.02
N CYS A 198 -16.46 -4.93 -2.28
CA CYS A 198 -17.80 -5.26 -2.77
C CYS A 198 -18.43 -6.51 -2.14
N LEU A 199 -17.66 -7.33 -1.41
CA LEU A 199 -18.21 -8.46 -0.66
C LEU A 199 -18.80 -8.04 0.68
N ASN A 200 -18.49 -6.84 1.13
CA ASN A 200 -19.16 -6.21 2.25
C ASN A 200 -20.55 -5.74 1.81
N LEU A 201 -21.45 -6.67 1.69
CA LEU A 201 -22.83 -6.35 1.35
C LEU A 201 -23.39 -5.43 2.42
N ASN A 202 -23.97 -4.32 1.99
CA ASN A 202 -24.73 -3.45 2.88
C ASN A 202 -25.99 -4.18 3.35
N CYS A 203 -25.89 -4.81 4.51
CA CYS A 203 -27.01 -5.55 5.11
C CYS A 203 -28.15 -4.64 5.59
N PHE A 204 -27.97 -3.33 5.55
CA PHE A 204 -28.95 -2.33 6.00
C PHE A 204 -29.66 -1.59 4.87
N SER A 205 -29.26 -1.79 3.62
CA SER A 205 -29.89 -1.14 2.48
C SER A 205 -30.46 -2.14 1.49
N TRP A 206 -31.64 -1.78 0.94
CA TRP A 206 -32.29 -2.48 -0.15
C TRP A 206 -31.84 -1.96 -1.53
N ASP A 207 -31.06 -0.88 -1.55
CA ASP A 207 -30.51 -0.31 -2.78
C ASP A 207 -29.19 -1.00 -3.14
N PRO A 208 -29.11 -1.74 -4.26
CA PRO A 208 -27.89 -2.39 -4.69
C PRO A 208 -26.76 -1.40 -5.02
N ASN A 209 -27.05 -0.13 -5.24
CA ASN A 209 -26.03 0.91 -5.44
C ASN A 209 -25.34 1.32 -4.14
N GLU A 210 -25.82 0.87 -3.00
CA GLU A 210 -25.20 1.06 -1.68
C GLU A 210 -24.33 -0.12 -1.24
N SER A 211 -23.96 -1.00 -2.15
CA SER A 211 -23.20 -2.23 -1.84
C SER A 211 -21.82 -2.00 -1.22
N PHE A 212 -21.26 -0.81 -1.34
CA PHE A 212 -20.00 -0.42 -0.69
C PHE A 212 -20.20 0.19 0.71
N GLN A 213 -21.43 0.32 1.17
CA GLN A 213 -21.71 1.03 2.40
C GLN A 213 -22.32 0.08 3.42
N THR A 214 -21.55 -0.25 4.42
CA THR A 214 -22.00 -0.98 5.60
C THR A 214 -22.66 -0.05 6.61
N THR A 215 -23.24 1.07 6.13
CA THR A 215 -23.57 2.23 6.93
C THR A 215 -25.05 2.59 6.81
N GLU A 216 -25.63 3.06 7.91
CA GLU A 216 -26.95 3.69 7.87
C GLU A 216 -26.85 5.04 7.13
N ASN A 217 -27.75 5.29 6.17
CA ASN A 217 -27.87 6.58 5.47
C ASN A 217 -26.63 7.06 4.71
N LYS A 218 -25.82 6.16 4.14
CA LYS A 218 -24.62 6.49 3.37
C LYS A 218 -23.52 7.21 4.19
N THR A 219 -23.54 7.07 5.50
CA THR A 219 -22.51 7.56 6.42
C THR A 219 -21.82 6.40 7.10
N GLU A 220 -20.66 6.65 7.69
CA GLU A 220 -19.96 5.63 8.48
C GLU A 220 -20.88 5.06 9.56
N GLY A 221 -21.09 3.74 9.53
CA GLY A 221 -21.98 3.05 10.45
C GLY A 221 -21.30 2.74 11.76
N SER A 222 -22.08 2.77 12.82
CA SER A 222 -21.65 2.41 14.18
C SER A 222 -21.93 0.95 14.56
N LYS A 223 -22.30 0.10 13.59
CA LYS A 223 -22.78 -1.26 13.87
C LYS A 223 -22.08 -2.36 13.11
N ALA A 224 -21.68 -2.12 11.86
CA ALA A 224 -21.07 -3.15 11.05
C ALA A 224 -19.60 -3.35 11.46
N GLU A 225 -19.28 -4.55 11.92
CA GLU A 225 -17.98 -4.93 12.44
C GLU A 225 -17.23 -5.82 11.45
N SER A 226 -15.90 -5.71 11.43
CA SER A 226 -15.03 -6.48 10.54
C SER A 226 -14.20 -7.50 11.32
N LEU A 227 -14.41 -8.77 11.02
CA LEU A 227 -13.56 -9.85 11.52
C LEU A 227 -12.16 -9.82 10.87
N MET A 228 -12.08 -9.30 9.64
CA MET A 228 -10.80 -9.15 8.94
C MET A 228 -9.91 -8.11 9.63
N ILE A 229 -10.47 -6.94 9.96
CA ILE A 229 -9.74 -5.90 10.71
C ILE A 229 -9.39 -6.40 12.11
N ALA A 230 -10.30 -7.13 12.79
CA ALA A 230 -10.01 -7.74 14.06
C ALA A 230 -8.84 -8.73 13.98
N GLY A 231 -8.73 -9.49 12.89
CA GLY A 231 -7.58 -10.36 12.62
C GLY A 231 -6.28 -9.59 12.45
N LEU A 232 -6.27 -8.51 11.66
CA LEU A 232 -5.11 -7.63 11.51
C LEU A 232 -4.67 -7.00 12.84
N PHE A 233 -5.63 -6.68 13.69
CA PHE A 233 -5.38 -6.06 14.99
C PHE A 233 -4.67 -7.01 15.99
N VAL A 234 -4.81 -8.31 15.82
CA VAL A 234 -4.20 -9.32 16.69
C VAL A 234 -2.78 -9.71 16.24
N VAL A 235 -2.47 -9.54 14.96
CA VAL A 235 -1.17 -9.91 14.37
C VAL A 235 -0.13 -8.83 14.59
#